data_97763d2a7ea7d085a235a4abc7b9beff
#
_entry.id   97763d2a7ea7d085a235a4abc7b9beff
#
_cell.length_a   1.000
_cell.length_b   1.000
_cell.length_c   1.000
_cell.angle_alpha   90.00
_cell.angle_beta   90.00
_cell.angle_gamma   90.00
#
_symmetry.space_group_name_H-M   'P 1'
#
loop_
_entity.id
_entity.type
_entity.pdbx_description
1 polymer ?
#
loop_
_entity_poly.entity_id
_entity_poly.type
_entity_poly.pdbx_seq_one_letter_code
_entity_poly.pdbx_strand_id
1 'polypeptide(L)'
;MNRRHLTVKLNLRGRDLASFLKEAQNVIDAKVNYDKSKYTVKWGGAFENQHRAYTRLSVILPLTLMCMFILLYATFGKFRQAGLVLSIVPLALFGGMLALNVRGMTLNVSSAVGFIAMFGLSIQNGIIMVSQINNLRKGGMELRKSVIEGARQRFRPILMTSVTTVLGLFPASLATGIGSDVQRPLATVIVYGLMFSAPVSYTHLTLPTNS
;
A
#
# COMPACT_ATOMS: atom_id res chain seq x y z
N MET A 1 -6.74 35.19 -18.93
CA MET A 1 -7.92 35.99 -18.44
C MET A 1 -7.77 36.15 -16.94
N ASN A 2 -7.64 37.41 -16.51
CA ASN A 2 -7.45 37.76 -15.09
C ASN A 2 -8.85 37.85 -14.45
N ARG A 3 -9.29 36.78 -13.72
CA ARG A 3 -10.57 36.81 -13.00
C ARG A 3 -10.30 37.22 -11.56
N ARG A 4 -11.09 38.12 -11.02
CA ARG A 4 -11.05 38.48 -9.59
C ARG A 4 -11.49 37.27 -8.77
N HIS A 5 -10.79 36.96 -7.72
CA HIS A 5 -11.13 35.87 -6.80
C HIS A 5 -11.03 36.33 -5.36
N LEU A 6 -11.92 35.85 -4.54
CA LEU A 6 -11.87 35.96 -3.08
C LEU A 6 -11.41 34.63 -2.51
N THR A 7 -10.35 34.65 -1.71
CA THR A 7 -9.83 33.43 -1.09
C THR A 7 -10.15 33.44 0.41
N VAL A 8 -10.89 32.43 0.85
CA VAL A 8 -11.13 32.18 2.28
C VAL A 8 -10.21 31.03 2.71
N LYS A 9 -9.31 31.30 3.66
CA LYS A 9 -8.41 30.29 4.21
C LYS A 9 -8.98 29.75 5.52
N LEU A 10 -9.04 28.41 5.63
CA LEU A 10 -9.55 27.71 6.79
C LEU A 10 -8.49 26.70 7.26
N ASN A 11 -8.31 26.62 8.57
CA ASN A 11 -7.48 25.58 9.20
C ASN A 11 -8.40 24.63 9.97
N LEU A 12 -8.34 23.34 9.64
CA LEU A 12 -9.09 22.30 10.34
C LEU A 12 -8.25 21.71 11.48
N ARG A 13 -8.87 21.51 12.62
CA ARG A 13 -8.28 20.79 13.76
C ARG A 13 -9.25 19.71 14.23
N GLY A 14 -8.75 18.50 14.42
CA GLY A 14 -9.52 17.38 14.98
C GLY A 14 -10.61 16.81 14.06
N ARG A 15 -10.63 17.15 12.78
CA ARG A 15 -11.63 16.66 11.83
C ARG A 15 -11.00 16.34 10.47
N ASP A 16 -11.52 15.30 9.82
CA ASP A 16 -11.09 14.91 8.47
C ASP A 16 -11.50 15.96 7.42
N LEU A 17 -10.55 16.25 6.52
CA LEU A 17 -10.70 17.27 5.46
C LEU A 17 -11.81 16.92 4.47
N ALA A 18 -11.92 15.64 4.08
CA ALA A 18 -12.89 15.20 3.07
C ALA A 18 -14.33 15.29 3.60
N SER A 19 -14.56 14.90 4.86
CA SER A 19 -15.87 14.98 5.52
C SER A 19 -16.31 16.42 5.72
N PHE A 20 -15.38 17.32 6.10
CA PHE A 20 -15.66 18.75 6.23
C PHE A 20 -16.06 19.37 4.90
N LEU A 21 -15.33 19.08 3.83
CA LEU A 21 -15.62 19.66 2.52
C LEU A 21 -16.95 19.23 1.95
N LYS A 22 -17.32 17.96 2.13
CA LYS A 22 -18.63 17.44 1.71
C LYS A 22 -19.78 18.18 2.42
N GLU A 23 -19.62 18.39 3.73
CA GLU A 23 -20.60 19.17 4.51
C GLU A 23 -20.62 20.64 4.11
N ALA A 24 -19.45 21.28 3.97
CA ALA A 24 -19.35 22.67 3.57
C ALA A 24 -19.95 22.92 2.18
N GLN A 25 -19.74 22.00 1.24
CA GLN A 25 -20.34 22.09 -0.08
C GLN A 25 -21.86 21.97 -0.03
N ASN A 26 -22.39 21.04 0.73
CA ASN A 26 -23.83 20.91 0.93
C ASN A 26 -24.45 22.16 1.58
N VAL A 27 -23.76 22.74 2.57
CA VAL A 27 -24.24 23.97 3.25
C VAL A 27 -24.19 25.18 2.30
N ILE A 28 -23.15 25.32 1.48
CA ILE A 28 -23.04 26.39 0.50
C ILE A 28 -24.14 26.26 -0.57
N ASP A 29 -24.33 25.04 -1.10
CA ASP A 29 -25.35 24.78 -2.13
C ASP A 29 -26.78 24.99 -1.59
N ALA A 30 -27.01 24.77 -0.29
CA ALA A 30 -28.32 24.91 0.33
C ALA A 30 -28.64 26.36 0.82
N LYS A 31 -27.60 27.08 1.34
CA LYS A 31 -27.80 28.35 2.04
C LYS A 31 -27.33 29.57 1.26
N VAL A 32 -26.46 29.40 0.27
CA VAL A 32 -25.90 30.53 -0.47
C VAL A 32 -26.50 30.57 -1.87
N ASN A 33 -27.41 31.51 -2.07
CA ASN A 33 -28.00 31.72 -3.40
C ASN A 33 -27.09 32.64 -4.24
N TYR A 34 -26.21 32.05 -5.05
CA TYR A 34 -25.32 32.78 -5.95
C TYR A 34 -25.54 32.39 -7.41
N ASP A 35 -25.33 33.33 -8.31
CA ASP A 35 -25.46 33.09 -9.74
C ASP A 35 -24.33 32.22 -10.26
N LYS A 36 -24.61 30.92 -10.46
CA LYS A 36 -23.65 29.90 -10.92
C LYS A 36 -23.05 30.20 -12.29
N SER A 37 -23.66 31.11 -13.07
CA SER A 37 -23.12 31.54 -14.37
C SER A 37 -21.98 32.56 -14.22
N LYS A 38 -21.99 33.35 -13.15
CA LYS A 38 -21.03 34.44 -12.89
C LYS A 38 -19.98 34.07 -11.86
N TYR A 39 -20.32 33.23 -10.88
CA TYR A 39 -19.46 32.88 -9.77
C TYR A 39 -19.19 31.36 -9.72
N THR A 40 -17.97 31.00 -9.47
CA THR A 40 -17.56 29.58 -9.32
C THR A 40 -16.84 29.41 -7.99
N VAL A 41 -17.34 28.50 -7.16
CA VAL A 41 -16.66 28.08 -5.93
C VAL A 41 -15.64 27.00 -6.29
N LYS A 42 -14.39 27.22 -5.93
CA LYS A 42 -13.30 26.24 -6.10
C LYS A 42 -12.68 25.94 -4.76
N TRP A 43 -12.57 24.67 -4.47
CA TRP A 43 -11.83 24.17 -3.30
C TRP A 43 -10.36 24.01 -3.69
N GLY A 44 -9.48 24.77 -3.04
CA GLY A 44 -8.05 24.77 -3.34
C GLY A 44 -7.20 24.28 -2.18
N GLY A 45 -5.88 24.34 -2.33
CA GLY A 45 -4.91 24.00 -1.30
C GLY A 45 -4.70 22.50 -1.11
N ALA A 46 -4.62 22.05 0.14
CA ALA A 46 -4.32 20.66 0.49
C ALA A 46 -5.31 19.66 -0.13
N PHE A 47 -6.57 20.01 -0.22
CA PHE A 47 -7.62 19.16 -0.79
C PHE A 47 -7.44 18.92 -2.29
N GLU A 48 -7.18 19.96 -3.06
CA GLU A 48 -6.97 19.83 -4.51
C GLU A 48 -5.76 18.97 -4.80
N ASN A 49 -4.68 19.16 -4.03
CA ASN A 49 -3.47 18.33 -4.14
C ASN A 49 -3.76 16.87 -3.76
N GLN A 50 -4.52 16.63 -2.68
CA GLN A 50 -4.91 15.30 -2.25
C GLN A 50 -5.79 14.61 -3.30
N HIS A 51 -6.80 15.31 -3.83
CA HIS A 51 -7.69 14.76 -4.87
C HIS A 51 -6.92 14.42 -6.16
N ARG A 52 -6.05 15.32 -6.61
CA ARG A 52 -5.16 15.06 -7.77
C ARG A 52 -4.25 13.85 -7.53
N ALA A 53 -3.72 13.71 -6.32
CA ALA A 53 -2.88 12.57 -5.98
C ALA A 53 -3.67 11.26 -5.95
N TYR A 54 -4.89 11.24 -5.42
CA TYR A 54 -5.76 10.05 -5.47
C TYR A 54 -6.09 9.66 -6.91
N THR A 55 -6.44 10.61 -7.77
CA THR A 55 -6.70 10.34 -9.19
C THR A 55 -5.49 9.76 -9.90
N ARG A 56 -4.29 10.26 -9.60
CA ARG A 56 -3.04 9.70 -10.15
C ARG A 56 -2.75 8.30 -9.59
N LEU A 57 -2.91 8.09 -8.29
CA LEU A 57 -2.69 6.81 -7.64
C LEU A 57 -3.65 5.73 -8.14
N SER A 58 -4.90 6.06 -8.43
CA SER A 58 -5.88 5.12 -8.98
C SER A 58 -5.49 4.58 -10.36
N VAL A 59 -4.67 5.31 -11.12
CA VAL A 59 -4.09 4.83 -12.39
C VAL A 59 -2.74 4.14 -12.17
N ILE A 60 -1.89 4.72 -11.32
CA ILE A 60 -0.53 4.19 -11.09
C ILE A 60 -0.58 2.82 -10.43
N LEU A 61 -1.48 2.61 -9.47
CA LEU A 61 -1.55 1.37 -8.69
C LEU A 61 -1.88 0.14 -9.56
N PRO A 62 -2.96 0.12 -10.38
CA PRO A 62 -3.20 -1.01 -11.27
C PRO A 62 -2.11 -1.16 -12.34
N LEU A 63 -1.55 -0.05 -12.86
CA LEU A 63 -0.45 -0.10 -13.81
C LEU A 63 0.80 -0.76 -13.18
N THR A 64 1.11 -0.43 -11.94
CA THR A 64 2.23 -1.03 -11.20
C THR A 64 2.00 -2.53 -10.98
N LEU A 65 0.80 -2.93 -10.59
CA LEU A 65 0.45 -4.34 -10.41
C LEU A 65 0.54 -5.12 -11.73
N MET A 66 0.08 -4.52 -12.83
CA MET A 66 0.20 -5.11 -14.16
C MET A 66 1.66 -5.27 -14.59
N CYS A 67 2.48 -4.24 -14.38
CA CYS A 67 3.91 -4.29 -14.67
C CYS A 67 4.61 -5.37 -13.83
N MET A 68 4.32 -5.45 -12.53
CA MET A 68 4.81 -6.49 -11.63
C MET A 68 4.40 -7.89 -12.12
N PHE A 69 3.17 -8.06 -12.55
CA PHE A 69 2.70 -9.34 -13.08
C PHE A 69 3.47 -9.76 -14.34
N ILE A 70 3.71 -8.81 -15.26
CA ILE A 70 4.48 -9.07 -16.49
C ILE A 70 5.92 -9.47 -16.13
N LEU A 71 6.57 -8.76 -15.21
CA LEU A 71 7.91 -9.08 -14.74
C LEU A 71 7.99 -10.46 -14.06
N LEU A 72 7.00 -10.79 -13.24
CA LEU A 72 6.89 -12.10 -12.60
C LEU A 72 6.72 -13.21 -13.64
N TYR A 73 5.89 -12.98 -14.64
CA TYR A 73 5.69 -13.93 -15.74
C TYR A 73 6.98 -14.11 -16.56
N ALA A 74 7.68 -13.03 -16.88
CA ALA A 74 8.96 -13.09 -17.59
C ALA A 74 10.03 -13.85 -16.78
N THR A 75 10.02 -13.71 -15.45
CA THR A 75 10.97 -14.37 -14.55
C THR A 75 10.71 -15.87 -14.39
N PHE A 76 9.46 -16.27 -14.25
CA PHE A 76 9.11 -17.66 -13.95
C PHE A 76 8.67 -18.46 -15.17
N GLY A 77 8.24 -17.82 -16.25
CA GLY A 77 7.72 -18.45 -17.46
C GLY A 77 6.41 -19.22 -17.25
N LYS A 78 5.77 -19.10 -16.08
CA LYS A 78 4.55 -19.84 -15.69
C LYS A 78 3.53 -18.94 -15.04
N PHE A 79 2.33 -18.86 -15.60
CA PHE A 79 1.20 -18.07 -15.08
C PHE A 79 0.83 -18.42 -13.64
N ARG A 80 0.84 -19.71 -13.29
CA ARG A 80 0.51 -20.17 -11.92
C ARG A 80 1.49 -19.65 -10.88
N GLN A 81 2.78 -19.60 -11.19
CA GLN A 81 3.78 -19.11 -10.24
C GLN A 81 3.72 -17.59 -10.06
N ALA A 82 3.52 -16.86 -11.17
CA ALA A 82 3.31 -15.41 -11.12
C ALA A 82 2.04 -15.06 -10.31
N GLY A 83 0.93 -15.76 -10.55
CA GLY A 83 -0.32 -15.60 -9.81
C GLY A 83 -0.18 -15.92 -8.31
N LEU A 84 0.55 -16.98 -7.96
CA LEU A 84 0.84 -17.36 -6.57
C LEU A 84 1.62 -16.27 -5.83
N VAL A 85 2.63 -15.69 -6.46
CA VAL A 85 3.39 -14.58 -5.83
C VAL A 85 2.52 -13.33 -5.72
N LEU A 86 1.72 -13.02 -6.74
CA LEU A 86 0.85 -11.86 -6.72
C LEU A 86 -0.28 -11.98 -5.68
N SER A 87 -0.72 -13.20 -5.35
CA SER A 87 -1.75 -13.42 -4.32
C SER A 87 -1.32 -13.03 -2.90
N ILE A 88 -0.03 -12.75 -2.67
CA ILE A 88 0.47 -12.17 -1.43
C ILE A 88 0.02 -10.71 -1.26
N VAL A 89 -0.19 -9.99 -2.37
CA VAL A 89 -0.54 -8.56 -2.35
C VAL A 89 -1.87 -8.28 -1.64
N PRO A 90 -2.99 -8.98 -1.92
CA PRO A 90 -4.23 -8.79 -1.18
C PRO A 90 -4.10 -9.02 0.33
N LEU A 91 -3.29 -9.98 0.73
CA LEU A 91 -3.01 -10.26 2.14
C LEU A 91 -2.23 -9.11 2.81
N ALA A 92 -1.23 -8.61 2.11
CA ALA A 92 -0.44 -7.46 2.55
C ALA A 92 -1.32 -6.21 2.65
N LEU A 93 -2.22 -5.99 1.68
CA LEU A 93 -3.25 -4.94 1.74
C LEU A 93 -4.09 -5.04 3.00
N PHE A 94 -4.60 -6.22 3.29
CA PHE A 94 -5.43 -6.46 4.47
C PHE A 94 -4.69 -6.09 5.77
N GLY A 95 -3.44 -6.53 5.92
CA GLY A 95 -2.60 -6.20 7.08
C GLY A 95 -2.36 -4.69 7.24
N GLY A 96 -2.05 -3.99 6.15
CA GLY A 96 -1.84 -2.55 6.16
C GLY A 96 -3.13 -1.75 6.44
N MET A 97 -4.26 -2.16 5.87
CA MET A 97 -5.57 -1.55 6.14
C MET A 97 -6.01 -1.74 7.59
N LEU A 98 -5.83 -2.94 8.12
CA LEU A 98 -6.12 -3.25 9.51
C LEU A 98 -5.28 -2.39 10.45
N ALA A 99 -4.00 -2.20 10.14
CA ALA A 99 -3.11 -1.36 10.93
C ALA A 99 -3.54 0.12 10.94
N LEU A 100 -3.94 0.66 9.79
CA LEU A 100 -4.46 2.03 9.71
C LEU A 100 -5.73 2.18 10.54
N ASN A 101 -6.64 1.20 10.46
CA ASN A 101 -7.91 1.23 11.21
C ASN A 101 -7.66 1.18 12.73
N VAL A 102 -6.86 0.23 13.21
CA VAL A 102 -6.52 0.08 14.65
C VAL A 102 -5.86 1.35 15.20
N ARG A 103 -5.08 2.04 14.38
CA ARG A 103 -4.41 3.30 14.79
C ARG A 103 -5.25 4.55 14.54
N GLY A 104 -6.50 4.42 14.10
CA GLY A 104 -7.39 5.55 13.81
C GLY A 104 -6.87 6.49 12.73
N MET A 105 -6.07 5.98 11.78
CA MET A 105 -5.52 6.76 10.68
C MET A 105 -6.40 6.61 9.44
N THR A 106 -6.67 7.73 8.77
CA THR A 106 -7.38 7.72 7.48
C THR A 106 -6.44 7.32 6.35
N LEU A 107 -7.00 6.67 5.34
CA LEU A 107 -6.28 6.40 4.09
C LEU A 107 -5.94 7.74 3.43
N ASN A 108 -4.66 8.03 3.28
CA ASN A 108 -4.16 9.24 2.64
C ASN A 108 -3.11 8.89 1.58
N VAL A 109 -2.61 9.92 0.88
CA VAL A 109 -1.60 9.75 -0.17
C VAL A 109 -0.34 9.04 0.35
N SER A 110 0.08 9.38 1.57
CA SER A 110 1.28 8.80 2.19
C SER A 110 1.10 7.31 2.49
N SER A 111 -0.07 6.92 3.03
CA SER A 111 -0.38 5.50 3.24
C SER A 111 -0.48 4.74 1.91
N ALA A 112 -1.03 5.36 0.85
CA ALA A 112 -1.09 4.75 -0.48
C ALA A 112 0.31 4.49 -1.06
N VAL A 113 1.24 5.42 -0.91
CA VAL A 113 2.66 5.20 -1.26
C VAL A 113 3.27 4.10 -0.40
N GLY A 114 2.93 4.04 0.89
CA GLY A 114 3.31 2.95 1.79
C GLY A 114 2.84 1.58 1.30
N PHE A 115 1.61 1.48 0.78
CA PHE A 115 1.11 0.24 0.17
C PHE A 115 1.91 -0.18 -1.05
N ILE A 116 2.25 0.74 -1.95
CA ILE A 116 3.06 0.44 -3.14
C ILE A 116 4.43 -0.10 -2.72
N ALA A 117 5.09 0.54 -1.76
CA ALA A 117 6.37 0.08 -1.23
C ALA A 117 6.26 -1.32 -0.58
N MET A 118 5.22 -1.53 0.23
CA MET A 118 4.96 -2.81 0.89
C MET A 118 4.69 -3.93 -0.13
N PHE A 119 3.98 -3.66 -1.23
CA PHE A 119 3.77 -4.64 -2.30
C PHE A 119 5.08 -5.07 -2.92
N GLY A 120 5.98 -4.12 -3.21
CA GLY A 120 7.30 -4.42 -3.74
C GLY A 120 8.10 -5.35 -2.82
N LEU A 121 8.14 -5.05 -1.52
CA LEU A 121 8.81 -5.87 -0.51
C LEU A 121 8.19 -7.28 -0.38
N SER A 122 6.87 -7.36 -0.37
CA SER A 122 6.16 -8.64 -0.26
C SER A 122 6.38 -9.53 -1.49
N ILE A 123 6.31 -8.95 -2.68
CA ILE A 123 6.57 -9.65 -3.94
C ILE A 123 8.03 -10.10 -4.01
N GLN A 124 8.99 -9.27 -3.60
CA GLN A 124 10.41 -9.63 -3.55
C GLN A 124 10.64 -10.87 -2.69
N ASN A 125 10.03 -10.94 -1.51
CA ASN A 125 10.10 -12.12 -0.64
C ASN A 125 9.51 -13.36 -1.30
N GLY A 126 8.37 -13.21 -1.99
CA GLY A 126 7.74 -14.27 -2.76
C GLY A 126 8.61 -14.77 -3.91
N ILE A 127 9.25 -13.88 -4.67
CA ILE A 127 10.17 -14.24 -5.76
C ILE A 127 11.34 -15.06 -5.24
N ILE A 128 11.96 -14.63 -4.15
CA ILE A 128 13.11 -15.31 -3.54
C ILE A 128 12.72 -16.73 -3.11
N MET A 129 11.54 -16.89 -2.53
CA MET A 129 11.01 -18.17 -2.10
C MET A 129 10.74 -19.13 -3.26
N VAL A 130 9.94 -18.69 -4.24
CA VAL A 130 9.56 -19.51 -5.41
C VAL A 130 10.78 -19.83 -6.28
N SER A 131 11.72 -18.91 -6.45
CA SER A 131 12.96 -19.15 -7.18
C SER A 131 13.80 -20.25 -6.52
N GLN A 132 13.92 -20.26 -5.18
CA GLN A 132 14.64 -21.29 -4.46
C GLN A 132 13.97 -22.67 -4.64
N ILE A 133 12.65 -22.73 -4.49
CA ILE A 133 11.90 -23.98 -4.70
C ILE A 133 12.13 -24.50 -6.13
N ASN A 134 12.09 -23.64 -7.13
CA ASN A 134 12.34 -24.01 -8.52
C ASN A 134 13.77 -24.52 -8.74
N ASN A 135 14.75 -23.92 -8.08
CA ASN A 135 16.15 -24.37 -8.18
C ASN A 135 16.34 -25.76 -7.57
N LEU A 136 15.74 -26.04 -6.42
CA LEU A 136 15.77 -27.37 -5.79
C LEU A 136 15.07 -28.42 -6.67
N ARG A 137 13.96 -28.07 -7.32
CA ARG A 137 13.29 -28.94 -8.27
C ARG A 137 14.11 -29.25 -9.51
N LYS A 138 14.83 -28.25 -10.06
CA LYS A 138 15.76 -28.46 -11.17
C LYS A 138 16.91 -29.38 -10.78
N GLY A 139 17.30 -29.42 -9.51
CA GLY A 139 18.27 -30.35 -8.96
C GLY A 139 17.73 -31.77 -8.73
N GLY A 140 16.52 -32.11 -9.20
CA GLY A 140 15.93 -33.45 -9.10
C GLY A 140 15.16 -33.74 -7.81
N MET A 141 14.97 -32.72 -6.94
CA MET A 141 14.23 -32.92 -5.70
C MET A 141 12.72 -32.98 -5.94
N GLU A 142 12.05 -33.91 -5.25
CA GLU A 142 10.60 -34.05 -5.25
C GLU A 142 9.90 -32.75 -4.84
N LEU A 143 8.73 -32.44 -5.41
CA LEU A 143 8.01 -31.17 -5.17
C LEU A 143 7.82 -30.87 -3.67
N ARG A 144 7.30 -31.82 -2.90
CA ARG A 144 7.02 -31.64 -1.47
C ARG A 144 8.29 -31.35 -0.66
N LYS A 145 9.36 -32.09 -0.95
CA LYS A 145 10.66 -31.88 -0.30
C LYS A 145 11.28 -30.55 -0.71
N SER A 146 11.18 -30.15 -1.98
CA SER A 146 11.73 -28.88 -2.47
C SER A 146 11.01 -27.66 -1.86
N VAL A 147 9.71 -27.74 -1.57
CA VAL A 147 8.96 -26.68 -0.90
C VAL A 147 9.40 -26.55 0.56
N ILE A 148 9.45 -27.66 1.30
CA ILE A 148 9.85 -27.64 2.72
C ILE A 148 11.30 -27.15 2.87
N GLU A 149 12.20 -27.69 2.07
CA GLU A 149 13.62 -27.30 2.13
C GLU A 149 13.86 -25.88 1.62
N GLY A 150 13.20 -25.48 0.55
CA GLY A 150 13.24 -24.10 0.04
C GLY A 150 12.74 -23.08 1.05
N ALA A 151 11.62 -23.38 1.74
CA ALA A 151 11.10 -22.56 2.83
C ALA A 151 12.11 -22.47 4.00
N ARG A 152 12.69 -23.61 4.42
CA ARG A 152 13.66 -23.67 5.51
C ARG A 152 14.92 -22.84 5.21
N GLN A 153 15.47 -22.97 4.00
CA GLN A 153 16.68 -22.24 3.58
C GLN A 153 16.46 -20.73 3.48
N ARG A 154 15.26 -20.29 3.07
CA ARG A 154 14.93 -18.87 2.88
C ARG A 154 14.30 -18.20 4.09
N PHE A 155 13.94 -18.96 5.12
CA PHE A 155 13.34 -18.41 6.34
C PHE A 155 14.21 -17.35 6.99
N ARG A 156 15.47 -17.66 7.28
CA ARG A 156 16.40 -16.72 7.94
C ARG A 156 16.61 -15.42 7.14
N PRO A 157 16.98 -15.45 5.83
CA PRO A 157 17.15 -14.23 5.05
C PRO A 157 15.89 -13.35 5.00
N ILE A 158 14.72 -13.95 4.77
CA ILE A 158 13.46 -13.20 4.69
C ILE A 158 13.09 -12.60 6.04
N LEU A 159 13.28 -13.34 7.12
CA LEU A 159 13.03 -12.85 8.47
C LEU A 159 13.97 -11.70 8.83
N MET A 160 15.25 -11.80 8.48
CA MET A 160 16.22 -10.74 8.72
C MET A 160 15.85 -9.45 7.96
N THR A 161 15.52 -9.55 6.67
CA THR A 161 15.12 -8.37 5.89
C THR A 161 13.84 -7.73 6.42
N SER A 162 12.84 -8.54 6.80
CA SER A 162 11.59 -8.04 7.38
C SER A 162 11.83 -7.36 8.73
N VAL A 163 12.60 -7.98 9.62
CA VAL A 163 12.93 -7.40 10.94
C VAL A 163 13.72 -6.10 10.78
N THR A 164 14.73 -6.07 9.92
CA THR A 164 15.53 -4.86 9.67
C THR A 164 14.66 -3.72 9.13
N THR A 165 13.76 -4.01 8.19
CA THR A 165 12.84 -3.00 7.64
C THR A 165 11.88 -2.49 8.72
N VAL A 166 11.31 -3.41 9.53
CA VAL A 166 10.41 -3.05 10.64
C VAL A 166 11.15 -2.19 11.65
N LEU A 167 12.33 -2.59 12.12
CA LEU A 167 13.12 -1.81 13.11
C LEU A 167 13.54 -0.45 12.55
N GLY A 168 13.93 -0.37 11.28
CA GLY A 168 14.31 0.89 10.64
C GLY A 168 13.15 1.89 10.51
N LEU A 169 11.93 1.40 10.24
CA LEU A 169 10.75 2.25 10.05
C LEU A 169 9.89 2.40 11.33
N PHE A 170 10.14 1.61 12.36
CA PHE A 170 9.37 1.64 13.60
C PHE A 170 9.36 3.02 14.27
N PRO A 171 10.50 3.73 14.42
CA PRO A 171 10.50 5.08 14.98
C PRO A 171 9.65 6.06 14.17
N ALA A 172 9.70 5.98 12.83
CA ALA A 172 8.89 6.82 11.95
C ALA A 172 7.40 6.52 12.08
N SER A 173 7.02 5.27 12.35
CA SER A 173 5.63 4.90 12.60
C SER A 173 5.06 5.48 13.89
N LEU A 174 5.91 5.80 14.86
CA LEU A 174 5.53 6.40 16.16
C LEU A 174 5.72 7.92 16.20
N ALA A 175 6.27 8.52 15.15
CA ALA A 175 6.56 9.95 15.13
C ALA A 175 5.31 10.81 15.36
N THR A 176 5.44 11.87 16.16
CA THR A 176 4.35 12.81 16.54
C THR A 176 4.70 14.28 16.30
N GLY A 177 5.87 14.58 15.73
CA GLY A 177 6.35 15.93 15.45
C GLY A 177 5.82 16.54 14.17
N ILE A 178 6.29 17.75 13.84
CA ILE A 178 5.99 18.43 12.58
C ILE A 178 6.49 17.57 11.41
N GLY A 179 5.63 17.32 10.41
CA GLY A 179 5.92 16.44 9.28
C GLY A 179 5.61 14.95 9.51
N SER A 180 5.22 14.56 10.73
CA SER A 180 4.81 13.19 11.04
C SER A 180 3.56 12.74 10.27
N ASP A 181 2.73 13.68 9.83
CA ASP A 181 1.50 13.42 9.07
C ASP A 181 1.77 12.67 7.74
N VAL A 182 2.98 12.82 7.19
CA VAL A 182 3.43 12.12 5.98
C VAL A 182 4.14 10.81 6.31
N GLN A 183 5.07 10.84 7.26
CA GLN A 183 5.93 9.69 7.57
C GLN A 183 5.19 8.60 8.33
N ARG A 184 4.36 8.99 9.29
CA ARG A 184 3.66 8.06 10.19
C ARG A 184 2.70 7.11 9.48
N PRO A 185 1.78 7.55 8.59
CA PRO A 185 0.90 6.64 7.86
C PRO A 185 1.67 5.71 6.92
N LEU A 186 2.69 6.23 6.20
CA LEU A 186 3.56 5.45 5.33
C LEU A 186 4.28 4.34 6.09
N ALA A 187 4.99 4.71 7.17
CA ALA A 187 5.73 3.76 7.99
C ALA A 187 4.80 2.76 8.68
N THR A 188 3.61 3.18 9.13
CA THR A 188 2.61 2.29 9.73
C THR A 188 2.20 1.19 8.75
N VAL A 189 1.84 1.53 7.52
CA VAL A 189 1.45 0.55 6.50
C VAL A 189 2.57 -0.45 6.24
N ILE A 190 3.82 0.01 6.09
CA ILE A 190 4.94 -0.88 5.78
C ILE A 190 5.26 -1.78 6.97
N VAL A 191 5.40 -1.23 8.18
CA VAL A 191 5.78 -1.98 9.39
C VAL A 191 4.77 -3.07 9.70
N TYR A 192 3.51 -2.67 9.87
CA TYR A 192 2.46 -3.63 10.26
C TYR A 192 2.02 -4.51 9.09
N GLY A 193 2.04 -3.99 7.87
CA GLY A 193 1.79 -4.79 6.67
C GLY A 193 2.81 -5.91 6.49
N LEU A 194 4.11 -5.64 6.70
CA LEU A 194 5.15 -6.66 6.68
C LEU A 194 5.03 -7.65 7.84
N MET A 195 4.74 -7.17 9.05
CA MET A 195 4.52 -8.06 10.21
C MET A 195 3.38 -9.05 9.96
N PHE A 196 2.36 -8.64 9.22
CA PHE A 196 1.22 -9.48 8.87
C PHE A 196 1.50 -10.37 7.66
N SER A 197 2.13 -9.81 6.60
CA SER A 197 2.36 -10.54 5.35
C SER A 197 3.45 -11.60 5.45
N ALA A 198 4.49 -11.41 6.28
CA ALA A 198 5.60 -12.34 6.38
C ALA A 198 5.17 -13.74 6.86
N PRO A 199 4.47 -13.93 8.00
CA PRO A 199 3.99 -15.24 8.43
C PRO A 199 3.02 -15.87 7.45
N VAL A 200 2.11 -15.04 6.89
CA VAL A 200 1.07 -15.53 5.99
C VAL A 200 1.64 -15.93 4.64
N SER A 201 2.65 -15.24 4.11
CA SER A 201 3.37 -15.66 2.91
C SER A 201 3.96 -17.06 3.06
N TYR A 202 4.50 -17.38 4.24
CA TYR A 202 5.02 -18.73 4.52
C TYR A 202 3.92 -19.78 4.49
N THR A 203 2.82 -19.56 5.19
CA THR A 203 1.71 -20.52 5.22
C THR A 203 1.07 -20.68 3.85
N HIS A 204 0.80 -19.59 3.13
CA HIS A 204 0.14 -19.59 1.83
C HIS A 204 0.98 -20.26 0.74
N LEU A 205 2.30 -20.06 0.74
CA LEU A 205 3.20 -20.68 -0.24
C LEU A 205 3.49 -22.16 0.07
N THR A 206 3.27 -22.60 1.30
CA THR A 206 3.49 -24.00 1.72
C THR A 206 2.22 -24.84 1.72
N LEU A 207 1.04 -24.25 1.81
CA LEU A 207 -0.27 -24.94 1.83
C LEU A 207 -0.60 -25.77 0.58
N PRO A 208 -0.25 -25.38 -0.67
CA PRO A 208 -0.61 -26.17 -1.86
C PRO A 208 0.08 -27.53 -1.99
N THR A 209 0.87 -27.95 -1.02
CA THR A 209 1.61 -29.22 -1.07
C THR A 209 0.89 -30.38 -0.38
N ASN A 210 -0.31 -30.16 0.18
CA ASN A 210 -1.08 -31.17 0.90
C ASN A 210 -2.23 -31.79 0.06
N SER A 211 -2.32 -31.44 -1.23
CA SER A 211 -3.27 -32.04 -2.19
C SER A 211 -2.57 -32.78 -3.30
#